data_46a28abc84c9db7e2f208c3e74f4aab6
#
_entry.id   46a28abc84c9db7e2f208c3e74f4aab6
#
_cell.length_a   1.000
_cell.length_b   1.000
_cell.length_c   1.000
_cell.angle_alpha   90.00
_cell.angle_beta   90.00
_cell.angle_gamma   90.00
#
_symmetry.space_group_name_H-M   'P 1'
#
loop_
_entity.id
_entity.type
_entity.pdbx_description
1 polymer ?
#
loop_
_entity_poly.entity_id
_entity_poly.type
_entity_poly.pdbx_seq_one_letter_code
_entity_poly.pdbx_strand_id
1 'polypeptide(L)'
;MARIFQQMVARPDSSQTAVRLEQQGFDGVSFVDSQNLSGDVYVAMTTAAQATEGLQVSSGVTNPVTRHPAVTASAVASVNRLAPGRVQLGIGRGDSALAHLGRAPARVADFERYLAAVQTYLRGEEIPFEELNFGETLAPLVDELSNPDPGTSQRTDGGNTSARETLAVDL
;
A
#
# COMPACT_ATOMS: atom_id res chain seq x y z
N MET A 1 25.79 2.39 11.67
CA MET A 1 25.61 1.04 12.23
C MET A 1 24.70 0.28 11.28
N ALA A 2 24.95 -1.01 10.99
CA ALA A 2 24.06 -1.82 10.17
C ALA A 2 22.77 -2.10 10.95
N ARG A 3 21.61 -2.10 10.24
CA ARG A 3 20.32 -2.49 10.83
C ARG A 3 20.01 -3.94 10.51
N ILE A 4 19.46 -4.67 11.47
CA ILE A 4 19.14 -6.09 11.34
C ILE A 4 17.62 -6.26 11.33
N PHE A 5 17.10 -6.79 10.22
CA PHE A 5 15.68 -7.08 10.04
C PHE A 5 15.46 -8.58 9.92
N GLN A 6 14.42 -9.07 10.59
CA GLN A 6 13.92 -10.43 10.36
C GLN A 6 12.85 -10.41 9.29
N GLN A 7 13.06 -11.17 8.21
CA GLN A 7 12.02 -11.39 7.21
C GLN A 7 11.12 -12.56 7.62
N MET A 8 9.81 -12.42 7.46
CA MET A 8 8.84 -13.45 7.81
C MET A 8 7.57 -13.38 6.96
N VAL A 9 6.80 -14.47 6.95
CA VAL A 9 5.45 -14.49 6.40
C VAL A 9 4.45 -13.96 7.43
N ALA A 10 3.38 -13.29 6.97
CA ALA A 10 2.30 -12.85 7.82
C ALA A 10 1.50 -14.06 8.34
N ARG A 11 1.38 -14.17 9.66
CA ARG A 11 0.72 -15.26 10.39
C ARG A 11 -0.11 -14.69 11.55
N PRO A 12 -1.04 -15.47 12.12
CA PRO A 12 -1.82 -15.03 13.28
C PRO A 12 -0.99 -14.63 14.49
N ASP A 13 0.22 -15.18 14.66
CA ASP A 13 1.15 -14.89 15.75
C ASP A 13 2.21 -13.85 15.39
N SER A 14 2.03 -13.09 14.30
CA SER A 14 3.00 -12.10 13.84
C SER A 14 3.29 -11.01 14.87
N SER A 15 2.28 -10.56 15.62
CA SER A 15 2.44 -9.58 16.69
C SER A 15 3.30 -10.10 17.84
N GLN A 16 3.06 -11.32 18.31
CA GLN A 16 3.85 -11.95 19.39
C GLN A 16 5.30 -12.17 18.94
N THR A 17 5.49 -12.53 17.66
CA THR A 17 6.83 -12.70 17.10
C THR A 17 7.55 -11.35 17.00
N ALA A 18 6.86 -10.28 16.61
CA ALA A 18 7.44 -8.93 16.57
C ALA A 18 7.91 -8.47 17.96
N VAL A 19 7.11 -8.71 19.02
CA VAL A 19 7.52 -8.43 20.40
C VAL A 19 8.80 -9.18 20.78
N ARG A 20 8.87 -10.48 20.45
CA ARG A 20 10.10 -11.26 20.72
C ARG A 20 11.32 -10.72 19.99
N LEU A 21 11.16 -10.30 18.73
CA LEU A 21 12.26 -9.73 17.94
C LEU A 21 12.74 -8.42 18.53
N GLU A 22 11.83 -7.55 18.97
CA GLU A 22 12.17 -6.30 19.65
C GLU A 22 12.99 -6.57 20.94
N GLN A 23 12.54 -7.51 21.77
CA GLN A 23 13.24 -7.93 22.99
C GLN A 23 14.63 -8.54 22.71
N GLN A 24 14.81 -9.17 21.56
CA GLN A 24 16.08 -9.73 21.10
C GLN A 24 17.03 -8.68 20.49
N GLY A 25 16.57 -7.43 20.34
CA GLY A 25 17.39 -6.34 19.82
C GLY A 25 17.44 -6.26 18.29
N PHE A 26 16.46 -6.84 17.57
CA PHE A 26 16.30 -6.59 16.14
C PHE A 26 15.85 -5.15 15.90
N ASP A 27 16.34 -4.53 14.82
CA ASP A 27 15.93 -3.19 14.43
C ASP A 27 14.56 -3.18 13.75
N GLY A 28 14.15 -4.28 13.14
CA GLY A 28 12.87 -4.35 12.47
C GLY A 28 12.43 -5.74 12.03
N VAL A 29 11.19 -5.79 11.55
CA VAL A 29 10.59 -6.96 10.91
C VAL A 29 10.10 -6.61 9.51
N SER A 30 10.31 -7.52 8.56
CA SER A 30 9.90 -7.36 7.17
C SER A 30 8.94 -8.49 6.79
N PHE A 31 7.73 -8.14 6.35
CA PHE A 31 6.71 -9.12 5.98
C PHE A 31 6.67 -9.32 4.46
N VAL A 32 6.68 -10.56 4.01
CA VAL A 32 6.47 -10.89 2.59
C VAL A 32 5.02 -10.64 2.19
N ASP A 33 4.81 -10.15 0.97
CA ASP A 33 3.49 -9.94 0.37
C ASP A 33 3.28 -10.98 -0.76
N SER A 34 2.95 -12.19 -0.36
CA SER A 34 2.75 -13.33 -1.26
C SER A 34 1.37 -13.93 -1.02
N GLN A 35 0.41 -13.50 -1.82
CA GLN A 35 -0.96 -14.02 -1.78
C GLN A 35 -0.93 -15.56 -1.95
N ASN A 36 -1.84 -16.26 -1.33
CA ASN A 36 -1.92 -17.72 -1.23
C ASN A 36 -0.85 -18.40 -0.33
N LEU A 37 0.22 -17.70 0.07
CA LEU A 37 1.29 -18.24 0.93
C LEU A 37 1.37 -17.56 2.30
N SER A 38 0.84 -16.35 2.40
CA SER A 38 0.97 -15.44 3.54
C SER A 38 -0.36 -14.74 3.79
N GLY A 39 -0.60 -14.29 5.01
CA GLY A 39 -1.64 -13.31 5.29
C GLY A 39 -1.32 -11.96 4.65
N ASP A 40 -2.26 -10.99 4.76
CA ASP A 40 -2.06 -9.64 4.21
C ASP A 40 -0.91 -8.93 4.92
N VAL A 41 -0.03 -8.34 4.11
CA VAL A 41 1.20 -7.69 4.58
C VAL A 41 0.90 -6.48 5.47
N TYR A 42 -0.11 -5.67 5.13
CA TYR A 42 -0.43 -4.45 5.90
C TYR A 42 -1.15 -4.77 7.21
N VAL A 43 -1.94 -5.83 7.25
CA VAL A 43 -2.51 -6.35 8.50
C VAL A 43 -1.39 -6.80 9.43
N ALA A 44 -0.40 -7.54 8.93
CA ALA A 44 0.74 -7.99 9.73
C ALA A 44 1.59 -6.82 10.22
N MET A 45 1.89 -5.85 9.34
CA MET A 45 2.61 -4.63 9.71
C MET A 45 1.87 -3.85 10.81
N THR A 46 0.54 -3.69 10.67
CA THR A 46 -0.29 -2.99 11.66
C THR A 46 -0.25 -3.66 13.02
N THR A 47 -0.48 -4.98 13.07
CA THR A 47 -0.51 -5.71 14.33
C THR A 47 0.87 -5.76 15.01
N ALA A 48 1.95 -5.87 14.24
CA ALA A 48 3.32 -5.78 14.75
C ALA A 48 3.63 -4.37 15.27
N ALA A 49 3.25 -3.33 14.52
CA ALA A 49 3.47 -1.94 14.90
C ALA A 49 2.77 -1.56 16.21
N GLN A 50 1.54 -2.06 16.41
CA GLN A 50 0.76 -1.82 17.63
C GLN A 50 1.28 -2.61 18.84
N ALA A 51 1.93 -3.75 18.61
CA ALA A 51 2.45 -4.61 19.68
C ALA A 51 3.87 -4.23 20.14
N THR A 52 4.55 -3.34 19.42
CA THR A 52 5.95 -2.96 19.67
C THR A 52 6.08 -1.44 19.83
N GLU A 53 7.13 -0.99 20.54
CA GLU A 53 7.37 0.44 20.79
C GLU A 53 8.40 1.06 19.83
N GLY A 54 9.46 0.34 19.51
CA GLY A 54 10.60 0.83 18.71
C GLY A 54 10.89 0.05 17.44
N LEU A 55 10.33 -1.16 17.29
CA LEU A 55 10.61 -2.04 16.15
C LEU A 55 10.10 -1.42 14.84
N GLN A 56 10.96 -1.36 13.84
CA GLN A 56 10.54 -0.94 12.50
C GLN A 56 9.74 -2.06 11.82
N VAL A 57 8.72 -1.69 11.08
CA VAL A 57 7.88 -2.62 10.32
C VAL A 57 7.94 -2.30 8.83
N SER A 58 8.10 -3.32 8.01
CA SER A 58 8.22 -3.13 6.57
C SER A 58 7.54 -4.21 5.75
N SER A 59 7.19 -3.89 4.52
CA SER A 59 6.93 -4.92 3.49
C SER A 59 8.26 -5.37 2.88
N GLY A 60 8.42 -6.66 2.67
CA GLY A 60 9.65 -7.21 2.13
C GLY A 60 9.41 -8.35 1.14
N VAL A 61 8.90 -8.06 -0.05
CA VAL A 61 8.44 -6.79 -0.63
C VAL A 61 7.03 -6.92 -1.21
N THR A 62 6.29 -5.82 -1.26
CA THR A 62 5.04 -5.77 -2.04
C THR A 62 5.32 -5.54 -3.53
N ASN A 63 4.29 -5.46 -4.37
CA ASN A 63 4.42 -5.34 -5.82
C ASN A 63 3.34 -4.41 -6.41
N PRO A 64 3.54 -3.88 -7.63
CA PRO A 64 2.63 -2.92 -8.26
C PRO A 64 1.40 -3.57 -8.95
N VAL A 65 1.34 -4.90 -9.01
CA VAL A 65 0.33 -5.61 -9.83
C VAL A 65 -0.91 -5.99 -9.03
N THR A 66 -0.74 -6.21 -7.72
CA THR A 66 -1.82 -6.69 -6.85
C THR A 66 -2.64 -5.57 -6.22
N ARG A 67 -2.14 -4.33 -6.23
CA ARG A 67 -2.84 -3.17 -5.63
C ARG A 67 -2.63 -1.91 -6.47
N HIS A 68 -3.67 -1.10 -6.59
CA HIS A 68 -3.55 0.24 -7.15
C HIS A 68 -2.61 1.11 -6.28
N PRO A 69 -1.82 2.05 -6.84
CA PRO A 69 -0.88 2.87 -6.08
C PRO A 69 -1.55 3.68 -4.95
N ALA A 70 -2.75 4.20 -5.16
CA ALA A 70 -3.52 4.88 -4.11
C ALA A 70 -3.84 3.95 -2.93
N VAL A 71 -4.16 2.67 -3.19
CA VAL A 71 -4.45 1.68 -2.14
C VAL A 71 -3.18 1.38 -1.35
N THR A 72 -2.04 1.22 -2.02
CA THR A 72 -0.75 1.02 -1.37
C THR A 72 -0.36 2.23 -0.52
N ALA A 73 -0.46 3.44 -1.04
CA ALA A 73 -0.16 4.67 -0.32
C ALA A 73 -1.07 4.83 0.92
N SER A 74 -2.37 4.63 0.76
CA SER A 74 -3.33 4.70 1.87
C SER A 74 -3.02 3.68 2.97
N ALA A 75 -2.68 2.45 2.61
CA ALA A 75 -2.33 1.41 3.57
C ALA A 75 -1.05 1.77 4.35
N VAL A 76 0.01 2.18 3.65
CA VAL A 76 1.28 2.60 4.27
C VAL A 76 1.07 3.80 5.19
N ALA A 77 0.35 4.81 4.73
CA ALA A 77 0.01 6.00 5.52
C ALA A 77 -0.77 5.64 6.79
N SER A 78 -1.71 4.70 6.68
CA SER A 78 -2.50 4.23 7.83
C SER A 78 -1.62 3.54 8.87
N VAL A 79 -0.69 2.66 8.44
CA VAL A 79 0.28 2.02 9.37
C VAL A 79 1.20 3.07 9.98
N ASN A 80 1.68 4.05 9.19
CA ASN A 80 2.58 5.09 9.70
C ASN A 80 1.90 6.00 10.75
N ARG A 81 0.60 6.24 10.65
CA ARG A 81 -0.15 6.96 11.71
C ARG A 81 -0.17 6.22 13.05
N LEU A 82 -0.16 4.88 13.02
CA LEU A 82 -0.10 4.05 14.23
C LEU A 82 1.32 3.92 14.77
N ALA A 83 2.33 4.02 13.92
CA ALA A 83 3.73 3.85 14.26
C ALA A 83 4.60 4.91 13.54
N PRO A 84 4.50 6.20 13.90
CA PRO A 84 5.19 7.28 13.21
C PRO A 84 6.70 7.06 13.14
N GLY A 85 7.28 7.17 11.93
CA GLY A 85 8.71 7.02 11.69
C GLY A 85 9.24 5.58 11.78
N ARG A 86 8.38 4.58 12.00
CA ARG A 86 8.77 3.16 12.10
C ARG A 86 8.38 2.33 10.88
N VAL A 87 7.78 2.94 9.86
CA VAL A 87 7.26 2.22 8.69
C VAL A 87 8.19 2.36 7.50
N GLN A 88 8.47 1.25 6.82
CA GLN A 88 9.21 1.23 5.56
C GLN A 88 8.39 0.48 4.49
N LEU A 89 8.29 1.04 3.30
CA LEU A 89 7.70 0.39 2.15
C LEU A 89 8.79 -0.23 1.28
N GLY A 90 8.98 -1.54 1.42
CA GLY A 90 9.77 -2.30 0.46
C GLY A 90 8.89 -2.75 -0.70
N ILE A 91 9.28 -2.41 -1.93
CA ILE A 91 8.50 -2.71 -3.12
C ILE A 91 9.39 -3.21 -4.25
N GLY A 92 8.97 -4.23 -4.94
CA GLY A 92 9.64 -4.81 -6.09
C GLY A 92 8.67 -4.99 -7.26
N ARG A 93 9.17 -5.41 -8.42
CA ARG A 93 8.35 -5.64 -9.62
C ARG A 93 7.34 -6.79 -9.47
N GLY A 94 7.50 -7.61 -8.45
CA GLY A 94 6.77 -8.86 -8.26
C GLY A 94 7.39 -9.98 -9.11
N ASP A 95 7.72 -11.08 -8.46
CA ASP A 95 8.29 -12.25 -9.12
C ASP A 95 7.57 -13.51 -8.61
N SER A 96 8.07 -14.17 -7.58
CA SER A 96 7.47 -15.39 -7.03
C SER A 96 6.02 -15.19 -6.60
N ALA A 97 5.69 -14.07 -5.94
CA ALA A 97 4.32 -13.78 -5.52
C ALA A 97 3.35 -13.73 -6.71
N LEU A 98 3.74 -13.09 -7.81
CA LEU A 98 2.91 -13.01 -9.02
C LEU A 98 2.85 -14.33 -9.78
N ALA A 99 3.91 -15.14 -9.77
CA ALA A 99 3.91 -16.46 -10.36
C ALA A 99 2.80 -17.35 -9.74
N HIS A 100 2.61 -17.29 -8.42
CA HIS A 100 1.52 -17.99 -7.72
C HIS A 100 0.11 -17.51 -8.10
N LEU A 101 0.00 -16.34 -8.71
CA LEU A 101 -1.25 -15.77 -9.25
C LEU A 101 -1.38 -15.95 -10.77
N GLY A 102 -0.45 -16.65 -11.40
CA GLY A 102 -0.40 -16.80 -12.86
C GLY A 102 -0.12 -15.48 -13.59
N ARG A 103 0.59 -14.54 -12.95
CA ARG A 103 0.92 -13.23 -13.51
C ARG A 103 2.40 -13.05 -13.71
N ALA A 104 2.78 -12.28 -14.72
CA ALA A 104 4.16 -11.87 -14.94
C ALA A 104 4.54 -10.70 -14.02
N PRO A 105 5.85 -10.52 -13.71
CA PRO A 105 6.35 -9.32 -13.07
C PRO A 105 6.03 -8.06 -13.88
N ALA A 106 5.83 -6.94 -13.20
CA ALA A 106 5.61 -5.66 -13.86
C ALA A 106 6.80 -5.29 -14.77
N ARG A 107 6.53 -4.70 -15.92
CA ARG A 107 7.59 -4.12 -16.76
C ARG A 107 8.27 -2.97 -16.01
N VAL A 108 9.51 -2.71 -16.31
CA VAL A 108 10.30 -1.66 -15.61
C VAL A 108 9.61 -0.29 -15.69
N ALA A 109 9.13 0.09 -16.88
CA ALA A 109 8.43 1.35 -17.07
C ALA A 109 7.10 1.46 -16.28
N ASP A 110 6.36 0.34 -16.16
CA ASP A 110 5.13 0.31 -15.36
C ASP A 110 5.45 0.39 -13.86
N PHE A 111 6.54 -0.24 -13.43
CA PHE A 111 7.02 -0.16 -12.07
C PHE A 111 7.47 1.25 -11.70
N GLU A 112 8.21 1.92 -12.58
CA GLU A 112 8.63 3.31 -12.41
C GLU A 112 7.43 4.26 -12.24
N ARG A 113 6.43 4.14 -13.13
CA ARG A 113 5.19 4.94 -13.03
C ARG A 113 4.44 4.68 -11.73
N TYR A 114 4.36 3.41 -11.33
CA TYR A 114 3.73 3.03 -10.07
C TYR A 114 4.43 3.66 -8.86
N LEU A 115 5.77 3.62 -8.82
CA LEU A 115 6.55 4.24 -7.74
C LEU A 115 6.35 5.74 -7.67
N ALA A 116 6.35 6.41 -8.84
CA ALA A 116 6.08 7.84 -8.91
C ALA A 116 4.69 8.18 -8.34
N ALA A 117 3.66 7.42 -8.73
CA ALA A 117 2.29 7.60 -8.24
C ALA A 117 2.19 7.37 -6.72
N VAL A 118 2.79 6.30 -6.19
CA VAL A 118 2.80 6.05 -4.74
C VAL A 118 3.47 7.20 -3.98
N GLN A 119 4.61 7.70 -4.47
CA GLN A 119 5.31 8.82 -3.85
C GLN A 119 4.48 10.10 -3.88
N THR A 120 3.80 10.39 -5.00
CA THR A 120 2.91 11.55 -5.14
C THR A 120 1.77 11.48 -4.12
N TYR A 121 1.08 10.35 -4.03
CA TYR A 121 0.02 10.14 -3.02
C TYR A 121 0.54 10.26 -1.57
N LEU A 122 1.73 9.74 -1.28
CA LEU A 122 2.32 9.83 0.07
C LEU A 122 2.72 11.28 0.44
N ARG A 123 2.96 12.15 -0.54
CA ARG A 123 3.16 13.60 -0.31
C ARG A 123 1.85 14.38 -0.23
N GLY A 124 0.69 13.71 -0.40
CA GLY A 124 -0.62 14.37 -0.43
C GLY A 124 -0.87 15.19 -1.69
N GLU A 125 -0.17 14.90 -2.78
CA GLU A 125 -0.30 15.58 -4.07
C GLU A 125 -1.34 14.90 -4.95
N GLU A 126 -1.96 15.66 -5.85
CA GLU A 126 -2.93 15.16 -6.84
C GLU A 126 -2.21 14.54 -8.04
N ILE A 127 -2.82 13.51 -8.62
CA ILE A 127 -2.40 12.93 -9.90
C ILE A 127 -3.54 13.13 -10.89
N PRO A 128 -3.29 13.70 -12.09
CA PRO A 128 -4.30 13.81 -13.14
C PRO A 128 -4.87 12.43 -13.52
N PHE A 129 -6.18 12.35 -13.78
CA PHE A 129 -6.84 11.08 -14.09
C PHE A 129 -6.25 10.39 -15.33
N GLU A 130 -5.78 11.17 -16.30
CA GLU A 130 -5.15 10.68 -17.53
C GLU A 130 -3.85 9.91 -17.26
N GLU A 131 -3.17 10.24 -16.16
CA GLU A 131 -1.94 9.58 -15.72
C GLU A 131 -2.20 8.33 -14.86
N LEU A 132 -3.45 8.16 -14.36
CA LEU A 132 -3.85 7.04 -13.51
C LEU A 132 -4.20 5.76 -14.29
N ASN A 133 -3.96 5.73 -15.60
CA ASN A 133 -4.31 4.57 -16.44
C ASN A 133 -3.43 3.34 -16.10
N PHE A 134 -3.74 2.70 -14.98
CA PHE A 134 -3.14 1.44 -14.52
C PHE A 134 -3.91 0.20 -14.97
N GLY A 135 -4.86 0.34 -15.90
CA GLY A 135 -5.61 -0.77 -16.48
C GLY A 135 -6.80 -0.28 -17.32
N GLU A 136 -7.13 -1.02 -18.36
CA GLU A 136 -8.17 -0.69 -19.36
C GLU A 136 -9.59 -0.59 -18.79
N THR A 137 -9.83 -1.02 -17.56
CA THR A 137 -11.17 -1.18 -16.98
C THR A 137 -11.72 0.08 -16.32
N LEU A 138 -10.91 1.10 -16.07
CA LEU A 138 -11.32 2.32 -15.34
C LEU A 138 -11.63 3.50 -16.28
N ALA A 139 -11.12 3.51 -17.51
CA ALA A 139 -11.33 4.61 -18.44
C ALA A 139 -12.83 4.92 -18.74
N PRO A 140 -13.72 3.93 -18.96
CA PRO A 140 -15.14 4.19 -19.19
C PRO A 140 -15.84 4.80 -17.99
N LEU A 141 -15.50 4.36 -16.78
CA LEU A 141 -16.08 4.88 -15.52
C LEU A 141 -15.68 6.33 -15.22
N VAL A 142 -14.46 6.69 -15.56
CA VAL A 142 -13.97 8.07 -15.39
C VAL A 142 -14.66 9.01 -16.37
N ASP A 143 -14.86 8.61 -17.62
CA ASP A 143 -15.60 9.38 -18.63
C ASP A 143 -17.07 9.60 -18.21
N GLU A 144 -17.73 8.60 -17.65
CA GLU A 144 -19.10 8.71 -17.14
C GLU A 144 -19.17 9.64 -15.93
N LEU A 145 -18.20 9.61 -15.02
CA LEU A 145 -18.14 10.48 -13.84
C LEU A 145 -17.72 11.91 -14.18
N SER A 146 -16.86 12.07 -15.20
CA SER A 146 -16.36 13.39 -15.63
C SER A 146 -17.36 14.13 -16.52
N ASN A 147 -18.32 13.42 -17.13
CA ASN A 147 -19.33 13.98 -18.02
C ASN A 147 -20.69 13.37 -17.69
N PRO A 148 -21.29 13.65 -16.50
CA PRO A 148 -22.59 13.12 -16.16
C PRO A 148 -23.62 13.63 -17.18
N ASP A 149 -24.36 12.72 -17.81
CA ASP A 149 -25.47 13.02 -18.68
C ASP A 149 -26.41 14.02 -17.97
N PRO A 150 -26.66 15.22 -18.52
CA PRO A 150 -27.51 16.21 -17.89
C PRO A 150 -28.95 15.72 -17.63
N GLY A 151 -29.34 14.55 -18.14
CA GLY A 151 -30.62 13.89 -17.87
C GLY A 151 -30.70 13.09 -16.57
N THR A 152 -29.58 12.76 -15.94
CA THR A 152 -29.53 11.95 -14.70
C THR A 152 -29.45 12.80 -13.40
N SER A 153 -29.49 14.12 -13.47
CA SER A 153 -29.35 15.03 -12.31
C SER A 153 -30.58 15.11 -11.40
N GLN A 154 -31.47 14.12 -11.41
CA GLN A 154 -32.54 14.01 -10.41
C GLN A 154 -32.35 12.76 -9.57
N ARG A 155 -31.41 12.81 -8.61
CA ARG A 155 -31.46 12.13 -7.31
C ARG A 155 -30.09 12.16 -6.66
N THR A 156 -29.92 13.10 -5.76
CA THR A 156 -29.47 12.82 -4.38
C THR A 156 -29.24 14.16 -3.69
N ASP A 157 -30.22 14.62 -2.97
CA ASP A 157 -30.00 15.46 -1.79
C ASP A 157 -29.30 14.57 -0.75
N GLY A 158 -28.01 14.62 -0.69
CA GLY A 158 -27.21 13.85 0.23
C GLY A 158 -25.74 14.12 -0.01
N GLY A 159 -25.24 15.19 0.57
CA GLY A 159 -23.84 15.42 0.93
C GLY A 159 -22.79 14.97 -0.11
N ASN A 160 -22.58 15.75 -1.15
CA ASN A 160 -21.42 15.65 -2.00
C ASN A 160 -20.19 16.15 -1.23
N THR A 161 -19.56 15.30 -0.46
CA THR A 161 -18.17 15.50 -0.09
C THR A 161 -17.37 15.16 -1.35
N SER A 162 -16.89 16.21 -1.99
CA SER A 162 -15.96 16.08 -3.11
C SER A 162 -14.85 15.12 -2.74
N ALA A 163 -14.43 14.26 -3.68
CA ALA A 163 -13.28 13.38 -3.57
C ALA A 163 -11.91 14.13 -3.42
N ARG A 164 -11.97 15.36 -2.91
CA ARG A 164 -10.85 16.28 -2.70
C ARG A 164 -10.37 16.37 -1.25
N GLU A 165 -10.87 15.55 -0.35
CA GLU A 165 -10.22 15.42 0.95
C GLU A 165 -8.97 14.55 0.77
N THR A 166 -7.92 15.20 0.29
CA THR A 166 -6.57 14.70 0.29
C THR A 166 -6.20 14.36 1.72
N LEU A 167 -5.96 13.10 2.00
CA LEU A 167 -5.32 12.68 3.24
C LEU A 167 -3.90 13.26 3.24
N ALA A 168 -3.74 14.48 3.75
CA ALA A 168 -2.42 15.02 4.02
C ALA A 168 -1.76 14.09 5.05
N VAL A 169 -0.74 13.40 4.63
CA VAL A 169 0.07 12.54 5.48
C VAL A 169 1.37 13.29 5.71
N ASP A 170 1.50 13.90 6.89
CA ASP A 170 2.80 14.32 7.38
C ASP A 170 3.61 13.04 7.67
N LEU A 171 4.57 12.76 6.79
CA LEU A 171 5.54 11.66 6.92
C LEU A 171 6.78 12.16 7.65
#